data_0cc163a52c6b6ff8f521e26083ebb090
#
_entry.id   0cc163a52c6b6ff8f521e26083ebb090
#
_cell.length_a   1.000
_cell.length_b   1.000
_cell.length_c   1.000
_cell.angle_alpha   90.00
_cell.angle_beta   90.00
_cell.angle_gamma   90.00
#
_symmetry.space_group_name_H-M   'P 1'
#
loop_
_entity.id
_entity.type
_entity.pdbx_description
1 polymer ?
#
loop_
_entity_poly.entity_id
_entity_poly.type
_entity_poly.pdbx_seq_one_letter_code
_entity_poly.pdbx_strand_id
1 'polypeptide(L)'
;VRGLVDSNPIPGLRGLLKIPSSQSKAVLTADQIRAFYRALRAYRGYPETALCLRLIAFTACRPGEAADAEWSEFDAEGKLWRRPAAKMKARRDHVSPLSEPVLKLLEELRPITGAGRYLFPHRSGEGFTTPNRLTYAMRDMNLGERTTPHCWRTTFSTWANEQGFRPDAIERQLAHVESNRVRATYNKALLLNERREIMQAWADHLAALAHAGSTSDAAN
;
A
#
# COMPACT_ATOMS: atom_id res chain seq x y z
N VAL A 1 1.23 -37.67 0.63
CA VAL A 1 -0.05 -37.83 -0.10
C VAL A 1 -0.73 -39.05 0.47
N ARG A 2 -1.93 -38.91 1.08
CA ARG A 2 -2.62 -40.02 1.79
C ARG A 2 -3.46 -40.92 0.90
N GLY A 3 -3.23 -40.98 -0.43
CA GLY A 3 -3.88 -41.96 -1.32
C GLY A 3 -5.41 -42.07 -1.22
N LEU A 4 -6.11 -40.99 -0.86
CA LEU A 4 -7.56 -40.99 -0.62
C LEU A 4 -8.37 -40.89 -1.93
N VAL A 5 -7.72 -40.51 -3.03
CA VAL A 5 -8.30 -40.49 -4.39
C VAL A 5 -7.21 -40.78 -5.41
N ASP A 6 -7.56 -41.57 -6.47
CA ASP A 6 -6.64 -41.99 -7.53
C ASP A 6 -6.30 -40.85 -8.51
N SER A 7 -7.16 -39.81 -8.56
CA SER A 7 -6.96 -38.65 -9.41
C SER A 7 -7.56 -37.40 -8.74
N ASN A 8 -7.03 -36.23 -9.10
CA ASN A 8 -7.57 -34.95 -8.62
C ASN A 8 -8.92 -34.65 -9.32
N PRO A 9 -10.08 -34.66 -8.61
CA PRO A 9 -11.39 -34.43 -9.23
C PRO A 9 -11.65 -32.96 -9.62
N ILE A 10 -10.83 -32.00 -9.13
CA ILE A 10 -11.04 -30.58 -9.31
C ILE A 10 -10.99 -30.11 -10.78
N PRO A 11 -10.09 -30.63 -11.66
CA PRO A 11 -10.10 -30.23 -13.07
C PRO A 11 -11.43 -30.41 -13.77
N GLY A 12 -12.17 -31.49 -13.44
CA GLY A 12 -13.49 -31.77 -14.01
C GLY A 12 -14.60 -30.79 -13.57
N LEU A 13 -14.37 -30.03 -12.50
CA LEU A 13 -15.35 -29.08 -11.95
C LEU A 13 -15.20 -27.65 -12.50
N ARG A 14 -14.15 -27.38 -13.30
CA ARG A 14 -13.85 -26.01 -13.80
C ARG A 14 -14.96 -25.36 -14.62
N GLY A 15 -15.85 -26.12 -15.23
CA GLY A 15 -17.00 -25.61 -15.99
C GLY A 15 -18.30 -25.52 -15.18
N LEU A 16 -18.35 -26.16 -14.01
CA LEU A 16 -19.56 -26.26 -13.18
C LEU A 16 -19.61 -25.16 -12.10
N LEU A 17 -18.46 -24.64 -11.70
CA LEU A 17 -18.38 -23.58 -10.71
C LEU A 17 -18.49 -22.20 -11.41
N LYS A 18 -19.60 -21.50 -11.21
CA LYS A 18 -19.69 -20.08 -11.53
C LYS A 18 -18.79 -19.33 -10.55
N ILE A 19 -17.56 -19.05 -10.98
CA ILE A 19 -16.66 -18.17 -10.23
C ILE A 19 -17.22 -16.75 -10.39
N PRO A 20 -17.64 -16.08 -9.31
CA PRO A 20 -18.05 -14.67 -9.39
C PRO A 20 -16.90 -13.87 -10.02
N SER A 21 -17.19 -13.05 -11.02
CA SER A 21 -16.20 -12.14 -11.58
C SER A 21 -15.62 -11.31 -10.44
N SER A 22 -14.30 -11.33 -10.27
CA SER A 22 -13.66 -10.47 -9.28
C SER A 22 -13.91 -9.01 -9.71
N GLN A 23 -14.71 -8.29 -8.94
CA GLN A 23 -14.87 -6.86 -9.16
C GLN A 23 -13.50 -6.20 -8.95
N SER A 24 -13.08 -5.35 -9.90
CA SER A 24 -11.86 -4.57 -9.74
C SER A 24 -11.97 -3.72 -8.48
N LYS A 25 -10.85 -3.51 -7.79
CA LYS A 25 -10.81 -2.62 -6.63
C LYS A 25 -11.16 -1.21 -7.08
N ALA A 26 -11.95 -0.50 -6.25
CA ALA A 26 -12.37 0.85 -6.56
C ALA A 26 -11.17 1.80 -6.65
N VAL A 27 -11.24 2.72 -7.60
CA VAL A 27 -10.39 3.92 -7.63
C VAL A 27 -11.05 4.95 -6.73
N LEU A 28 -10.30 5.52 -5.80
CA LEU A 28 -10.80 6.55 -4.88
C LEU A 28 -10.93 7.88 -5.61
N THR A 29 -12.09 8.52 -5.47
CA THR A 29 -12.29 9.88 -5.95
C THR A 29 -11.60 10.90 -5.04
N ALA A 30 -11.41 12.13 -5.53
CA ALA A 30 -10.84 13.22 -4.72
C ALA A 30 -11.62 13.44 -3.40
N ASP A 31 -12.95 13.34 -3.44
CA ASP A 31 -13.79 13.50 -2.24
C ASP A 31 -13.62 12.34 -1.24
N GLN A 32 -13.45 11.12 -1.72
CA GLN A 32 -13.13 9.97 -0.87
C GLN A 32 -11.75 10.10 -0.24
N ILE A 33 -10.77 10.64 -0.96
CA ILE A 33 -9.43 10.93 -0.41
C ILE A 33 -9.53 12.01 0.66
N ARG A 34 -10.25 13.10 0.42
CA ARG A 34 -10.50 14.16 1.43
C ARG A 34 -11.21 13.58 2.68
N ALA A 35 -12.25 12.76 2.47
CA ALA A 35 -12.96 12.10 3.55
C ALA A 35 -12.04 11.17 4.37
N PHE A 36 -11.15 10.43 3.71
CA PHE A 36 -10.15 9.60 4.38
C PHE A 36 -9.24 10.42 5.31
N TYR A 37 -8.69 11.53 4.84
CA TYR A 37 -7.82 12.36 5.68
C TYR A 37 -8.56 13.06 6.82
N ARG A 38 -9.83 13.47 6.62
CA ARG A 38 -10.70 13.96 7.70
C ARG A 38 -10.93 12.88 8.76
N ALA A 39 -11.30 11.68 8.32
CA ALA A 39 -11.54 10.56 9.21
C ALA A 39 -10.28 10.14 9.99
N LEU A 40 -9.10 10.19 9.36
CA LEU A 40 -7.83 9.93 10.05
C LEU A 40 -7.54 10.95 11.16
N ARG A 41 -7.84 12.24 10.94
CA ARG A 41 -7.68 13.27 11.98
C ARG A 41 -8.63 13.06 13.16
N ALA A 42 -9.83 12.58 12.88
CA ALA A 42 -10.84 12.29 13.91
C ALA A 42 -10.68 10.89 14.55
N TYR A 43 -9.79 10.07 14.02
CA TYR A 43 -9.62 8.68 14.46
C TYR A 43 -9.17 8.59 15.91
N ARG A 44 -9.93 7.90 16.75
CA ARG A 44 -9.69 7.72 18.19
C ARG A 44 -9.04 6.39 18.55
N GLY A 45 -8.69 5.60 17.55
CA GLY A 45 -7.96 4.34 17.74
C GLY A 45 -6.45 4.57 17.94
N TYR A 46 -5.68 3.55 17.67
CA TYR A 46 -4.23 3.58 17.87
C TYR A 46 -3.53 4.46 16.83
N PRO A 47 -2.65 5.39 17.26
CA PRO A 47 -1.92 6.27 16.35
C PRO A 47 -1.16 5.51 15.26
N GLU A 48 -0.50 4.39 15.63
CA GLU A 48 0.24 3.55 14.69
C GLU A 48 -0.67 2.94 13.61
N THR A 49 -1.95 2.70 13.89
CA THR A 49 -2.91 2.23 12.88
C THR A 49 -3.19 3.32 11.84
N ALA A 50 -3.39 4.56 12.27
CA ALA A 50 -3.57 5.70 11.38
C ALA A 50 -2.32 5.98 10.54
N LEU A 51 -1.13 5.89 11.16
CA LEU A 51 0.15 6.04 10.48
C LEU A 51 0.40 4.92 9.46
N CYS A 52 0.02 3.68 9.76
CA CYS A 52 0.09 2.57 8.81
C CYS A 52 -0.80 2.81 7.57
N LEU A 53 -2.02 3.30 7.76
CA LEU A 53 -2.92 3.67 6.67
C LEU A 53 -2.35 4.82 5.83
N ARG A 54 -1.71 5.82 6.46
CA ARG A 54 -1.00 6.90 5.75
C ARG A 54 0.19 6.37 4.96
N LEU A 55 0.98 5.44 5.52
CA LEU A 55 2.08 4.80 4.80
C LEU A 55 1.58 4.09 3.53
N ILE A 56 0.49 3.32 3.64
CA ILE A 56 -0.11 2.65 2.48
C ILE A 56 -0.57 3.66 1.43
N ALA A 57 -1.21 4.75 1.85
CA ALA A 57 -1.67 5.80 0.94
C ALA A 57 -0.50 6.44 0.18
N PHE A 58 0.56 6.84 0.87
CA PHE A 58 1.72 7.51 0.27
C PHE A 58 2.58 6.59 -0.59
N THR A 59 2.74 5.32 -0.23
CA THR A 59 3.66 4.39 -0.92
C THR A 59 2.96 3.50 -1.94
N ALA A 60 1.64 3.43 -1.90
CA ALA A 60 0.83 2.47 -2.67
C ALA A 60 1.31 1.01 -2.51
N CYS A 61 1.97 0.65 -1.41
CA CYS A 61 2.40 -0.70 -1.10
C CYS A 61 1.21 -1.63 -0.81
N ARG A 62 1.43 -2.93 -0.79
CA ARG A 62 0.36 -3.85 -0.36
C ARG A 62 0.13 -3.70 1.15
N PRO A 63 -1.14 -3.79 1.63
CA PRO A 63 -1.43 -3.67 3.06
C PRO A 63 -0.63 -4.64 3.94
N GLY A 64 -0.36 -5.85 3.46
CA GLY A 64 0.51 -6.81 4.14
C GLY A 64 1.97 -6.36 4.21
N GLU A 65 2.44 -5.68 3.18
CA GLU A 65 3.81 -5.13 3.13
C GLU A 65 4.00 -3.99 4.14
N ALA A 66 2.99 -3.15 4.33
CA ALA A 66 3.02 -2.13 5.37
C ALA A 66 2.91 -2.75 6.77
N ALA A 67 2.01 -3.74 6.93
CA ALA A 67 1.76 -4.36 8.22
C ALA A 67 3.01 -5.02 8.82
N ASP A 68 3.81 -5.74 8.01
CA ASP A 68 5.02 -6.47 8.44
C ASP A 68 6.32 -5.67 8.24
N ALA A 69 6.22 -4.35 8.00
CA ALA A 69 7.38 -3.48 7.80
C ALA A 69 8.25 -3.39 9.07
N GLU A 70 9.56 -3.50 8.87
CA GLU A 70 10.56 -3.39 9.93
C GLU A 70 11.35 -2.10 9.83
N TRP A 71 11.78 -1.53 10.96
CA TRP A 71 12.62 -0.32 10.99
C TRP A 71 13.94 -0.49 10.22
N SER A 72 14.50 -1.69 10.23
CA SER A 72 15.74 -2.04 9.51
C SER A 72 15.61 -1.99 7.99
N GLU A 73 14.39 -1.98 7.46
CA GLU A 73 14.14 -1.90 6.02
C GLU A 73 14.21 -0.45 5.48
N PHE A 74 14.18 0.56 6.37
CA PHE A 74 14.10 1.97 5.99
C PHE A 74 15.45 2.66 6.11
N ASP A 75 15.96 3.09 4.97
CA ASP A 75 17.15 3.92 4.81
C ASP A 75 16.70 5.37 4.64
N ALA A 76 16.70 6.12 5.76
CA ALA A 76 16.22 7.51 5.76
C ALA A 76 17.16 8.44 5.00
N GLU A 77 18.47 8.23 5.05
CA GLU A 77 19.47 9.03 4.35
C GLU A 77 19.38 8.83 2.84
N GLY A 78 19.33 7.56 2.38
CA GLY A 78 19.13 7.20 0.98
C GLY A 78 17.70 7.41 0.48
N LYS A 79 16.76 7.74 1.38
CA LYS A 79 15.32 7.86 1.12
C LYS A 79 14.76 6.64 0.41
N LEU A 80 15.02 5.45 0.98
CA LEU A 80 14.64 4.17 0.39
C LEU A 80 14.00 3.24 1.42
N TRP A 81 12.99 2.51 1.00
CA TRP A 81 12.48 1.35 1.70
C TRP A 81 12.91 0.09 0.95
N ARG A 82 13.73 -0.75 1.62
CA ARG A 82 14.32 -1.98 1.05
C ARG A 82 13.64 -3.21 1.62
N ARG A 83 12.83 -3.86 0.83
CA ARG A 83 12.13 -5.07 1.22
C ARG A 83 12.83 -6.32 0.69
N PRO A 84 13.23 -7.25 1.58
CA PRO A 84 13.90 -8.48 1.16
C PRO A 84 12.95 -9.43 0.44
N ALA A 85 13.49 -10.22 -0.48
CA ALA A 85 12.77 -11.19 -1.30
C ALA A 85 11.90 -12.16 -0.47
N ALA A 86 12.35 -12.52 0.72
CA ALA A 86 11.62 -13.42 1.63
C ALA A 86 10.24 -12.87 2.05
N LYS A 87 10.09 -11.54 2.12
CA LYS A 87 8.84 -10.85 2.46
C LYS A 87 7.98 -10.49 1.24
N MET A 88 8.49 -10.68 0.03
CA MET A 88 7.80 -10.29 -1.20
C MET A 88 7.07 -11.46 -1.85
N LYS A 89 5.81 -11.22 -2.30
CA LYS A 89 5.03 -12.24 -3.02
C LYS A 89 5.75 -12.77 -4.26
N ALA A 90 6.52 -11.92 -4.94
CA ALA A 90 7.28 -12.28 -6.14
C ALA A 90 8.64 -12.93 -5.83
N ARG A 91 9.00 -13.08 -4.54
CA ARG A 91 10.31 -13.59 -4.08
C ARG A 91 11.51 -12.91 -4.74
N ARG A 92 11.42 -11.59 -4.90
CA ARG A 92 12.49 -10.70 -5.40
C ARG A 92 12.58 -9.50 -4.51
N ASP A 93 13.80 -9.03 -4.25
CA ASP A 93 14.01 -7.79 -3.51
C ASP A 93 13.28 -6.63 -4.18
N HIS A 94 12.68 -5.80 -3.36
CA HIS A 94 11.99 -4.61 -3.82
C HIS A 94 12.51 -3.37 -3.09
N VAL A 95 12.81 -2.34 -3.85
CA VAL A 95 13.25 -1.05 -3.32
C VAL A 95 12.24 0.00 -3.74
N SER A 96 11.67 0.71 -2.77
CA SER A 96 10.72 1.82 -2.99
C SER A 96 11.37 3.14 -2.58
N PRO A 97 11.37 4.18 -3.43
CA PRO A 97 11.73 5.53 -3.01
C PRO A 97 10.72 6.06 -1.99
N LEU A 98 11.21 6.83 -1.02
CA LEU A 98 10.40 7.49 -0.01
C LEU A 98 10.28 8.97 -0.34
N SER A 99 9.04 9.48 -0.35
CA SER A 99 8.74 10.91 -0.47
C SER A 99 8.92 11.62 0.88
N GLU A 100 9.06 12.95 0.87
CA GLU A 100 9.19 13.76 2.09
C GLU A 100 8.07 13.52 3.12
N PRO A 101 6.77 13.41 2.73
CA PRO A 101 5.72 13.08 3.69
C PRO A 101 5.88 11.70 4.35
N VAL A 102 6.51 10.72 3.67
CA VAL A 102 6.80 9.42 4.28
C VAL A 102 7.93 9.53 5.29
N LEU A 103 8.98 10.31 5.02
CA LEU A 103 10.06 10.55 5.98
C LEU A 103 9.53 11.20 7.25
N LYS A 104 8.69 12.24 7.12
CA LYS A 104 8.01 12.86 8.26
C LYS A 104 7.12 11.88 9.04
N LEU A 105 6.42 10.97 8.34
CA LEU A 105 5.63 9.93 8.98
C LEU A 105 6.51 8.98 9.81
N LEU A 106 7.69 8.62 9.30
CA LEU A 106 8.64 7.79 10.05
C LEU A 106 9.17 8.52 11.29
N GLU A 107 9.41 9.83 11.20
CA GLU A 107 9.77 10.69 12.34
C GLU A 107 8.65 10.73 13.38
N GLU A 108 7.38 10.91 12.97
CA GLU A 108 6.20 10.86 13.85
C GLU A 108 6.07 9.50 14.57
N LEU A 109 6.40 8.42 13.86
CA LEU A 109 6.26 7.04 14.36
C LEU A 109 7.42 6.62 15.28
N ARG A 110 8.62 7.19 15.08
CA ARG A 110 9.84 6.81 15.81
C ARG A 110 9.69 6.82 17.32
N PRO A 111 9.14 7.85 17.97
CA PRO A 111 8.95 7.85 19.42
C PRO A 111 7.92 6.83 19.91
N ILE A 112 7.03 6.34 19.05
CA ILE A 112 5.97 5.41 19.41
C ILE A 112 6.46 3.95 19.35
N THR A 113 7.15 3.57 18.27
CA THR A 113 7.51 2.18 18.01
C THR A 113 8.98 1.95 17.68
N GLY A 114 9.80 3.01 17.66
CA GLY A 114 11.19 2.97 17.20
C GLY A 114 12.15 2.15 18.04
N ALA A 115 11.78 1.80 19.29
CA ALA A 115 12.55 0.89 20.13
C ALA A 115 12.35 -0.60 19.76
N GLY A 116 11.30 -0.91 18.96
CA GLY A 116 10.96 -2.26 18.55
C GLY A 116 11.47 -2.62 17.15
N ARG A 117 11.22 -3.85 16.75
CA ARG A 117 11.57 -4.35 15.40
C ARG A 117 10.64 -3.80 14.32
N TYR A 118 9.33 -3.83 14.58
CA TYR A 118 8.29 -3.52 13.60
C TYR A 118 7.87 -2.05 13.67
N LEU A 119 7.57 -1.45 12.51
CA LEU A 119 6.94 -0.13 12.47
C LEU A 119 5.57 -0.16 13.14
N PHE A 120 4.82 -1.24 12.91
CA PHE A 120 3.44 -1.39 13.36
C PHE A 120 3.29 -2.69 14.14
N PRO A 121 3.76 -2.74 15.41
CA PRO A 121 3.71 -3.95 16.23
C PRO A 121 2.26 -4.38 16.53
N HIS A 122 2.09 -5.67 16.77
CA HIS A 122 0.83 -6.18 17.28
C HIS A 122 0.63 -5.77 18.75
N ARG A 123 -0.61 -5.58 19.16
CA ARG A 123 -0.95 -5.13 20.52
C ARG A 123 -0.51 -6.08 21.63
N SER A 124 -0.39 -7.37 21.36
CA SER A 124 0.14 -8.33 22.33
C SER A 124 1.63 -8.16 22.61
N GLY A 125 2.33 -7.29 21.85
CA GLY A 125 3.79 -7.18 21.88
C GLY A 125 4.50 -8.21 21.02
N GLU A 126 3.81 -9.22 20.50
CA GLU A 126 4.37 -10.25 19.64
C GLU A 126 4.00 -10.04 18.16
N GLY A 127 5.02 -9.91 17.30
CA GLY A 127 4.83 -9.75 15.87
C GLY A 127 4.35 -8.34 15.45
N PHE A 128 3.57 -8.29 14.39
CA PHE A 128 3.13 -7.06 13.72
C PHE A 128 1.61 -7.03 13.53
N THR A 129 1.07 -5.84 13.23
CA THR A 129 -0.35 -5.64 12.94
C THR A 129 -0.83 -6.47 11.74
N THR A 130 -2.13 -6.68 11.61
CA THR A 130 -2.68 -7.47 10.50
C THR A 130 -3.37 -6.58 9.47
N PRO A 131 -3.37 -6.95 8.17
CA PRO A 131 -4.14 -6.23 7.15
C PRO A 131 -5.64 -6.14 7.46
N ASN A 132 -6.20 -7.13 8.15
CA ASN A 132 -7.60 -7.13 8.55
C ASN A 132 -7.89 -6.00 9.53
N ARG A 133 -6.98 -5.73 10.49
CA ARG A 133 -7.14 -4.62 11.43
C ARG A 133 -7.21 -3.27 10.71
N LEU A 134 -6.39 -3.08 9.67
CA LEU A 134 -6.41 -1.87 8.85
C LEU A 134 -7.75 -1.73 8.09
N THR A 135 -8.28 -2.84 7.61
CA THR A 135 -9.60 -2.88 6.96
C THR A 135 -10.71 -2.53 7.94
N TYR A 136 -10.67 -3.05 9.17
CA TYR A 136 -11.64 -2.69 10.21
C TYR A 136 -11.54 -1.22 10.59
N ALA A 137 -10.33 -0.69 10.77
CA ALA A 137 -10.15 0.73 11.05
C ALA A 137 -10.76 1.63 9.96
N MET A 138 -10.60 1.27 8.68
CA MET A 138 -11.25 2.02 7.59
C MET A 138 -12.79 1.90 7.60
N ARG A 139 -13.34 0.76 8.01
CA ARG A 139 -14.79 0.61 8.20
C ARG A 139 -15.31 1.47 9.35
N ASP A 140 -14.60 1.49 10.48
CA ASP A 140 -14.92 2.32 11.63
C ASP A 140 -14.90 3.82 11.29
N MET A 141 -14.10 4.22 10.29
CA MET A 141 -14.07 5.58 9.74
C MET A 141 -15.23 5.88 8.77
N ASN A 142 -16.16 4.96 8.53
CA ASN A 142 -17.31 5.12 7.61
C ASN A 142 -16.92 5.56 6.18
N LEU A 143 -15.81 5.06 5.66
CA LEU A 143 -15.30 5.42 4.33
C LEU A 143 -16.01 4.67 3.17
N GLY A 144 -17.08 3.95 3.47
CA GLY A 144 -17.86 3.14 2.53
C GLY A 144 -17.42 1.69 2.45
N GLU A 145 -18.37 0.79 2.18
CA GLU A 145 -18.18 -0.67 2.21
C GLU A 145 -17.12 -1.19 1.23
N ARG A 146 -16.91 -0.48 0.11
CA ARG A 146 -15.96 -0.86 -0.93
C ARG A 146 -14.55 -0.26 -0.73
N THR A 147 -14.39 0.62 0.25
CA THR A 147 -13.11 1.28 0.51
C THR A 147 -12.25 0.41 1.42
N THR A 148 -11.16 -0.08 0.89
CA THR A 148 -10.19 -0.93 1.60
C THR A 148 -8.78 -0.36 1.44
N PRO A 149 -7.83 -0.70 2.32
CA PRO A 149 -6.45 -0.26 2.17
C PRO A 149 -5.84 -0.58 0.79
N HIS A 150 -6.34 -1.61 0.10
CA HIS A 150 -5.86 -1.99 -1.23
C HIS A 150 -6.30 -1.01 -2.34
N CYS A 151 -7.34 -0.20 -2.13
CA CYS A 151 -7.80 0.80 -3.10
C CYS A 151 -6.71 1.83 -3.44
N TRP A 152 -5.82 2.12 -2.50
CA TRP A 152 -4.71 3.06 -2.72
C TRP A 152 -3.80 2.66 -3.87
N ARG A 153 -3.57 1.36 -4.07
CA ARG A 153 -2.75 0.87 -5.19
C ARG A 153 -3.42 1.11 -6.54
N THR A 154 -4.73 0.82 -6.62
CA THR A 154 -5.50 1.05 -7.84
C THR A 154 -5.59 2.56 -8.13
N THR A 155 -5.83 3.36 -7.10
CA THR A 155 -5.91 4.83 -7.21
C THR A 155 -4.57 5.43 -7.68
N PHE A 156 -3.46 5.03 -7.05
CA PHE A 156 -2.12 5.46 -7.46
C PHE A 156 -1.82 5.07 -8.93
N SER A 157 -2.09 3.81 -9.30
CA SER A 157 -1.84 3.32 -10.66
C SER A 157 -2.63 4.11 -11.69
N THR A 158 -3.92 4.34 -11.44
CA THR A 158 -4.80 5.12 -12.33
C THR A 158 -4.31 6.57 -12.44
N TRP A 159 -4.11 7.24 -11.29
CA TRP A 159 -3.62 8.61 -11.25
C TRP A 159 -2.27 8.76 -11.99
N ALA A 160 -1.30 7.90 -11.72
CA ALA A 160 0.02 8.00 -12.33
C ALA A 160 -0.02 7.81 -13.86
N ASN A 161 -0.86 6.90 -14.36
CA ASN A 161 -1.08 6.74 -15.81
C ASN A 161 -1.76 7.98 -16.42
N GLU A 162 -2.75 8.57 -15.73
CA GLU A 162 -3.42 9.80 -16.18
C GLU A 162 -2.49 11.01 -16.19
N GLN A 163 -1.49 11.07 -15.30
CA GLN A 163 -0.44 12.08 -15.31
C GLN A 163 0.63 11.84 -16.38
N GLY A 164 0.54 10.76 -17.15
CA GLY A 164 1.47 10.46 -18.24
C GLY A 164 2.82 9.91 -17.78
N PHE A 165 2.94 9.44 -16.54
CA PHE A 165 4.16 8.78 -16.08
C PHE A 165 4.39 7.46 -16.82
N ARG A 166 5.66 7.09 -16.96
CA ARG A 166 6.07 5.90 -17.68
C ARG A 166 5.50 4.63 -17.05
N PRO A 167 4.74 3.80 -17.82
CA PRO A 167 4.10 2.59 -17.27
C PRO A 167 5.09 1.62 -16.60
N ASP A 168 6.29 1.44 -17.17
CA ASP A 168 7.31 0.56 -16.58
C ASP A 168 7.75 1.02 -15.17
N ALA A 169 7.80 2.33 -14.93
CA ALA A 169 8.14 2.88 -13.61
C ALA A 169 6.99 2.66 -12.62
N ILE A 170 5.74 2.82 -13.06
CA ILE A 170 4.53 2.57 -12.27
C ILE A 170 4.47 1.09 -11.87
N GLU A 171 4.60 0.17 -12.81
CA GLU A 171 4.57 -1.28 -12.56
C GLU A 171 5.71 -1.72 -11.65
N ARG A 172 6.90 -1.13 -11.82
CA ARG A 172 8.06 -1.39 -10.95
C ARG A 172 7.80 -0.88 -9.54
N GLN A 173 7.18 0.30 -9.38
CA GLN A 173 6.81 0.84 -8.07
C GLN A 173 5.82 -0.07 -7.35
N LEU A 174 4.87 -0.61 -8.07
CA LEU A 174 3.87 -1.54 -7.53
C LEU A 174 4.42 -2.96 -7.30
N ALA A 175 5.68 -3.25 -7.61
CA ALA A 175 6.25 -4.61 -7.55
C ALA A 175 5.38 -5.63 -8.30
N HIS A 176 4.84 -5.23 -9.46
CA HIS A 176 4.16 -6.15 -10.35
C HIS A 176 5.17 -6.99 -11.12
N VAL A 177 4.84 -8.26 -11.32
CA VAL A 177 5.66 -9.16 -12.12
C VAL A 177 5.33 -8.91 -13.59
N GLU A 178 6.36 -8.59 -14.39
CA GLU A 178 6.20 -8.48 -15.85
C GLU A 178 5.75 -9.84 -16.40
N SER A 179 4.59 -9.86 -17.00
CA SER A 179 4.00 -11.08 -17.60
C SER A 179 4.68 -11.47 -18.91
N ASN A 180 5.26 -10.50 -19.62
CA ASN A 180 6.02 -10.74 -20.83
C ASN A 180 7.45 -11.17 -20.49
N ARG A 181 7.76 -12.45 -20.69
CA ARG A 181 9.07 -13.05 -20.40
C ARG A 181 10.24 -12.35 -21.12
N VAL A 182 10.05 -11.95 -22.37
CA VAL A 182 11.08 -11.25 -23.15
C VAL A 182 11.35 -9.89 -22.52
N ARG A 183 10.31 -9.11 -22.22
CA ARG A 183 10.41 -7.80 -21.58
C ARG A 183 11.03 -7.90 -20.16
N ALA A 184 10.68 -8.93 -19.39
CA ALA A 184 11.24 -9.19 -18.07
C ALA A 184 12.75 -9.46 -18.12
N THR A 185 13.26 -10.10 -19.19
CA THR A 185 14.68 -10.40 -19.36
C THR A 185 15.50 -9.13 -19.62
N TYR A 186 14.96 -8.20 -20.39
CA TYR A 186 15.68 -6.98 -20.81
C TYR A 186 15.47 -5.78 -19.86
N ASN A 187 14.35 -5.72 -19.13
CA ASN A 187 14.04 -4.59 -18.24
C ASN A 187 14.47 -4.86 -16.81
N LYS A 188 15.79 -4.83 -16.55
CA LYS A 188 16.37 -4.95 -15.21
C LYS A 188 16.54 -3.62 -14.48
N ALA A 189 16.29 -2.50 -15.16
CA ALA A 189 16.46 -1.17 -14.60
C ALA A 189 15.51 -0.95 -13.41
N LEU A 190 16.04 -0.38 -12.33
CA LEU A 190 15.24 -0.04 -11.14
C LEU A 190 14.39 1.22 -11.33
N LEU A 191 14.72 2.05 -12.32
CA LEU A 191 14.05 3.33 -12.64
C LEU A 191 13.88 4.22 -11.41
N LEU A 192 14.88 4.23 -10.51
CA LEU A 192 14.77 4.86 -9.19
C LEU A 192 14.52 6.37 -9.27
N ASN A 193 15.15 7.07 -10.21
CA ASN A 193 14.98 8.52 -10.35
C ASN A 193 13.54 8.86 -10.80
N GLU A 194 13.06 8.23 -11.86
CA GLU A 194 11.68 8.39 -12.32
C GLU A 194 10.68 8.03 -11.21
N ARG A 195 10.94 6.96 -10.47
CA ARG A 195 10.08 6.53 -9.35
C ARG A 195 10.12 7.50 -8.18
N ARG A 196 11.26 8.17 -7.89
CA ARG A 196 11.33 9.26 -6.90
C ARG A 196 10.41 10.41 -7.29
N GLU A 197 10.46 10.82 -8.54
CA GLU A 197 9.60 11.88 -9.08
C GLU A 197 8.12 11.51 -8.96
N ILE A 198 7.74 10.29 -9.38
CA ILE A 198 6.37 9.79 -9.29
C ILE A 198 5.89 9.77 -7.84
N MET A 199 6.70 9.23 -6.92
CA MET A 199 6.29 9.09 -5.52
C MET A 199 6.21 10.44 -4.79
N GLN A 200 7.07 11.40 -5.13
CA GLN A 200 6.96 12.74 -4.59
C GLN A 200 5.72 13.46 -5.14
N ALA A 201 5.50 13.42 -6.45
CA ALA A 201 4.32 14.03 -7.08
C ALA A 201 3.00 13.42 -6.55
N TRP A 202 2.97 12.10 -6.33
CA TRP A 202 1.83 11.43 -5.70
C TRP A 202 1.59 11.91 -4.27
N ALA A 203 2.64 12.03 -3.48
CA ALA A 203 2.54 12.49 -2.10
C ALA A 203 2.07 13.96 -2.03
N ASP A 204 2.55 14.82 -2.93
CA ASP A 204 2.14 16.21 -3.04
C ASP A 204 0.66 16.32 -3.45
N HIS A 205 0.21 15.49 -4.40
CA HIS A 205 -1.21 15.38 -4.77
C HIS A 205 -2.10 15.02 -3.58
N LEU A 206 -1.71 14.01 -2.80
CA LEU A 206 -2.45 13.61 -1.61
C LEU A 206 -2.45 14.71 -0.54
N ALA A 207 -1.32 15.39 -0.34
CA ALA A 207 -1.21 16.49 0.61
C ALA A 207 -2.12 17.67 0.22
N ALA A 208 -2.17 18.03 -1.05
CA ALA A 208 -3.06 19.08 -1.54
C ALA A 208 -4.55 18.73 -1.29
N LEU A 209 -4.96 17.48 -1.54
CA LEU A 209 -6.32 17.03 -1.25
C LEU A 209 -6.63 17.02 0.26
N ALA A 210 -5.65 16.64 1.09
CA ALA A 210 -5.81 16.64 2.55
C ALA A 210 -5.99 18.05 3.12
N HIS A 211 -5.28 19.04 2.57
CA HIS A 211 -5.38 20.45 2.98
C HIS A 211 -6.69 21.10 2.52
N ALA A 212 -7.12 20.86 1.28
CA ALA A 212 -8.38 21.40 0.77
C ALA A 212 -9.61 20.92 1.56
N GLY A 213 -9.53 19.77 2.23
CA GLY A 213 -10.57 19.27 3.13
C GLY A 213 -10.60 19.95 4.50
N SER A 214 -9.55 20.68 4.92
CA SER A 214 -9.51 21.38 6.22
C SER A 214 -10.04 22.80 6.16
N THR A 215 -10.03 23.44 5.01
CA THR A 215 -10.53 24.81 4.83
C THR A 215 -12.04 24.90 4.68
N SER A 216 -12.70 23.80 4.24
CA SER A 216 -14.16 23.78 4.13
C SER A 216 -14.88 23.56 5.47
N ASP A 217 -14.21 22.96 6.47
CA ASP A 217 -14.79 22.71 7.80
C ASP A 217 -14.67 23.95 8.74
N ALA A 218 -13.88 24.95 8.38
CA ALA A 218 -13.74 26.20 9.15
C ALA A 218 -14.74 27.30 8.70
N ALA A 219 -15.55 27.03 7.66
CA ALA A 219 -16.49 28.00 7.08
C ALA A 219 -17.98 27.63 7.28
N ASN A 220 -18.31 26.63 8.13
CA ASN A 220 -19.67 26.28 8.50
C ASN A 220 -19.90 26.37 10.00
#